data_2974a090269326603edd09c05f5e9f8e
#
_entry.id   2974a090269326603edd09c05f5e9f8e
#
_cell.length_a   1.000
_cell.length_b   1.000
_cell.length_c   1.000
_cell.angle_alpha   90.00
_cell.angle_beta   90.00
_cell.angle_gamma   90.00
#
_symmetry.space_group_name_H-M   'P 1'
#
loop_
_entity.id
_entity.type
_entity.pdbx_description
1 polymer ?
#
loop_
_entity_poly.entity_id
_entity_poly.type
_entity_poly.pdbx_seq_one_letter_code
_entity_poly.pdbx_strand_id
1 'polypeptide(L)'
;MKKIALALGLFSLTAFANAADALHGSVWQTIDDETKQPKAIVKFTEQKDGSLSASIQKYLVPGQESVCTKCEGPFHNKSLNGVVIVRNLKNSGGVNYDGGSIVDPKNGKTYKLKAELTDGGQKLKLRGYIGVAALGRNQTWVRSN
;
A
#
# COMPACT_ATOMS: atom_id res chain seq x y z
N MET A 1 54.31 37.94 -22.93
CA MET A 1 53.56 36.73 -23.24
C MET A 1 52.64 36.41 -22.05
N LYS A 2 51.36 36.63 -22.20
CA LYS A 2 50.38 36.35 -21.13
C LYS A 2 49.86 34.94 -21.32
N LYS A 3 50.07 34.04 -20.35
CA LYS A 3 49.51 32.70 -20.34
C LYS A 3 48.11 32.80 -19.76
N ILE A 4 47.10 32.51 -20.59
CA ILE A 4 45.72 32.40 -20.17
C ILE A 4 45.53 30.96 -19.71
N ALA A 5 45.31 30.76 -18.42
CA ALA A 5 44.91 29.46 -17.85
C ALA A 5 43.40 29.34 -17.97
N LEU A 6 42.95 28.42 -18.82
CA LEU A 6 41.55 28.06 -18.95
C LEU A 6 41.19 27.09 -17.83
N ALA A 7 40.47 27.55 -16.80
CA ALA A 7 39.95 26.70 -15.77
C ALA A 7 38.66 26.02 -16.28
N LEU A 8 38.74 24.75 -16.62
CA LEU A 8 37.56 23.91 -16.86
C LEU A 8 36.87 23.63 -15.49
N GLY A 9 35.78 24.33 -15.24
CA GLY A 9 34.90 24.00 -14.12
C GLY A 9 34.12 22.72 -14.43
N LEU A 10 34.46 21.61 -13.77
CA LEU A 10 33.61 20.43 -13.74
C LEU A 10 32.33 20.75 -12.96
N PHE A 11 31.23 20.97 -13.68
CA PHE A 11 29.90 20.96 -13.11
C PHE A 11 29.51 19.48 -12.84
N SER A 12 29.69 19.00 -11.62
CA SER A 12 29.11 17.73 -11.20
C SER A 12 27.61 17.91 -11.02
N LEU A 13 26.83 17.41 -12.00
CA LEU A 13 25.40 17.21 -11.81
C LEU A 13 25.22 16.12 -10.76
N THR A 14 24.94 16.51 -9.53
CA THR A 14 24.41 15.58 -8.53
C THR A 14 22.97 15.27 -8.91
N ALA A 15 22.75 14.13 -9.55
CA ALA A 15 21.44 13.58 -9.74
C ALA A 15 20.90 13.18 -8.34
N PHE A 16 19.94 13.93 -7.83
CA PHE A 16 19.17 13.49 -6.66
C PHE A 16 18.30 12.32 -7.10
N ALA A 17 18.76 11.10 -6.86
CA ALA A 17 17.90 9.92 -6.95
C ALA A 17 16.86 10.03 -5.81
N ASN A 18 15.60 10.26 -6.15
CA ASN A 18 14.51 10.13 -5.18
C ASN A 18 14.46 8.68 -4.73
N ALA A 19 14.69 8.45 -3.42
CA ALA A 19 14.51 7.13 -2.84
C ALA A 19 13.01 6.74 -2.94
N ALA A 20 12.75 5.47 -3.26
CA ALA A 20 11.39 4.92 -3.25
C ALA A 20 10.79 5.00 -1.84
N ASP A 21 9.46 5.10 -1.77
CA ASP A 21 8.73 5.09 -0.50
C ASP A 21 9.00 3.81 0.30
N ALA A 22 8.98 3.91 1.63
CA ALA A 22 9.23 2.79 2.54
C ALA A 22 8.25 1.61 2.36
N LEU A 23 7.05 1.86 1.85
CA LEU A 23 6.08 0.81 1.51
C LEU A 23 6.33 0.16 0.15
N HIS A 24 7.08 0.81 -0.77
CA HIS A 24 7.33 0.25 -2.08
C HIS A 24 8.02 -1.12 -1.99
N GLY A 25 7.46 -2.11 -2.68
CA GLY A 25 7.96 -3.49 -2.67
C GLY A 25 7.68 -4.27 -1.39
N SER A 26 7.13 -3.63 -0.36
CA SER A 26 6.80 -4.32 0.89
C SER A 26 5.61 -5.26 0.73
N VAL A 27 5.67 -6.37 1.45
CA VAL A 27 4.68 -7.45 1.43
C VAL A 27 4.08 -7.60 2.82
N TRP A 28 2.76 -7.70 2.87
CA TRP A 28 2.00 -7.67 4.12
C TRP A 28 1.00 -8.80 4.18
N GLN A 29 0.85 -9.37 5.36
CA GLN A 29 -0.23 -10.30 5.68
C GLN A 29 -1.38 -9.52 6.29
N THR A 30 -2.53 -9.55 5.64
CA THR A 30 -3.76 -8.98 6.19
C THR A 30 -4.40 -9.97 7.15
N ILE A 31 -5.00 -9.45 8.22
CA ILE A 31 -5.62 -10.24 9.26
C ILE A 31 -7.14 -9.97 9.25
N ASP A 32 -7.92 -11.03 9.28
CA ASP A 32 -9.36 -10.92 9.39
C ASP A 32 -9.75 -10.40 10.78
N ASP A 33 -10.62 -9.40 10.83
CA ASP A 33 -11.01 -8.71 12.08
C ASP A 33 -11.82 -9.59 13.01
N GLU A 34 -12.57 -10.52 12.45
CA GLU A 34 -13.48 -11.40 13.22
C GLU A 34 -12.75 -12.66 13.69
N THR A 35 -12.10 -13.35 12.73
CA THR A 35 -11.47 -14.65 13.00
C THR A 35 -10.05 -14.55 13.53
N LYS A 36 -9.40 -13.35 13.37
CA LYS A 36 -7.98 -13.11 13.68
C LYS A 36 -7.01 -13.98 12.88
N GLN A 37 -7.47 -14.59 11.80
CA GLN A 37 -6.67 -15.42 10.92
C GLN A 37 -6.11 -14.62 9.74
N PRO A 38 -4.99 -15.06 9.16
CA PRO A 38 -4.47 -14.49 7.92
C PRO A 38 -5.51 -14.58 6.80
N LYS A 39 -5.72 -13.48 6.09
CA LYS A 39 -6.73 -13.36 5.04
C LYS A 39 -6.16 -13.26 3.64
N ALA A 40 -5.08 -12.50 3.47
CA ALA A 40 -4.41 -12.32 2.19
C ALA A 40 -2.95 -11.92 2.36
N ILE A 41 -2.16 -12.16 1.33
CA ILE A 41 -0.84 -11.55 1.13
C ILE A 41 -1.02 -10.41 0.14
N VAL A 42 -0.56 -9.23 0.50
CA VAL A 42 -0.71 -7.98 -0.26
C VAL A 42 0.66 -7.36 -0.48
N LYS A 43 0.91 -6.83 -1.67
CA LYS A 43 2.15 -6.14 -2.02
C LYS A 43 1.87 -4.70 -2.42
N PHE A 44 2.64 -3.75 -1.85
CA PHE A 44 2.62 -2.35 -2.25
C PHE A 44 3.55 -2.07 -3.43
N THR A 45 3.11 -1.17 -4.30
CA THR A 45 3.89 -0.67 -5.45
C THR A 45 3.70 0.83 -5.55
N GLU A 46 4.81 1.56 -5.65
CA GLU A 46 4.80 2.98 -5.93
C GLU A 46 4.52 3.24 -7.41
N GLN A 47 3.60 4.15 -7.68
CA GLN A 47 3.23 4.58 -9.02
C GLN A 47 4.13 5.74 -9.49
N LYS A 48 4.06 6.09 -10.78
CA LYS A 48 4.87 7.17 -11.36
C LYS A 48 4.62 8.54 -10.71
N ASP A 49 3.43 8.77 -10.18
CA ASP A 49 3.04 10.00 -9.48
C ASP A 49 3.45 10.03 -7.99
N GLY A 50 4.16 8.98 -7.52
CA GLY A 50 4.58 8.81 -6.13
C GLY A 50 3.49 8.26 -5.22
N SER A 51 2.28 8.04 -5.70
CA SER A 51 1.25 7.36 -4.93
C SER A 51 1.51 5.86 -4.84
N LEU A 52 0.94 5.24 -3.82
CA LEU A 52 1.05 3.80 -3.58
C LEU A 52 -0.25 3.10 -3.93
N SER A 53 -0.12 1.97 -4.60
CA SER A 53 -1.19 0.98 -4.75
C SER A 53 -0.78 -0.32 -4.06
N ALA A 54 -1.76 -1.16 -3.73
CA ALA A 54 -1.48 -2.50 -3.22
C ALA A 54 -2.42 -3.52 -3.84
N SER A 55 -1.86 -4.66 -4.20
CA SER A 55 -2.61 -5.76 -4.82
C SER A 55 -2.48 -7.04 -4.01
N ILE A 56 -3.55 -7.84 -4.03
CA ILE A 56 -3.57 -9.17 -3.45
C ILE A 56 -2.66 -10.07 -4.30
N GLN A 57 -1.65 -10.64 -3.67
CA GLN A 57 -0.77 -11.63 -4.27
C GLN A 57 -1.34 -13.04 -4.11
N LYS A 58 -1.93 -13.29 -2.96
CA LYS A 58 -2.53 -14.57 -2.61
C LYS A 58 -3.67 -14.39 -1.62
N TYR A 59 -4.82 -14.98 -1.91
CA TYR A 59 -5.94 -15.02 -0.98
C TYR A 59 -5.87 -16.32 -0.16
N LEU A 60 -5.98 -16.21 1.18
CA LEU A 60 -5.65 -17.27 2.13
C LEU A 60 -6.87 -17.87 2.83
N VAL A 61 -8.06 -17.30 2.61
CA VAL A 61 -9.28 -17.79 3.27
C VAL A 61 -9.61 -19.20 2.79
N PRO A 62 -9.68 -20.20 3.69
CA PRO A 62 -9.91 -21.59 3.32
C PRO A 62 -11.16 -21.77 2.46
N GLY A 63 -11.00 -22.49 1.34
CA GLY A 63 -12.07 -22.72 0.37
C GLY A 63 -12.37 -21.54 -0.55
N GLN A 64 -11.65 -20.42 -0.41
CA GLN A 64 -11.81 -19.21 -1.22
C GLN A 64 -10.53 -18.84 -1.99
N GLU A 65 -9.52 -19.67 -1.96
CA GLU A 65 -8.18 -19.35 -2.48
C GLU A 65 -8.18 -19.14 -3.99
N SER A 66 -8.98 -19.90 -4.72
CA SER A 66 -9.07 -19.79 -6.19
C SER A 66 -10.16 -18.85 -6.64
N VAL A 67 -11.32 -18.89 -5.97
CA VAL A 67 -12.52 -18.12 -6.30
C VAL A 67 -13.23 -17.71 -5.03
N CYS A 68 -13.51 -16.42 -4.89
CA CYS A 68 -14.24 -15.91 -3.73
C CYS A 68 -15.76 -16.08 -3.91
N THR A 69 -16.29 -17.18 -3.47
CA THR A 69 -17.73 -17.47 -3.52
C THR A 69 -18.54 -16.65 -2.50
N LYS A 70 -17.88 -16.21 -1.40
CA LYS A 70 -18.49 -15.41 -0.33
C LYS A 70 -18.30 -13.90 -0.48
N CYS A 71 -17.62 -13.46 -1.54
CA CYS A 71 -17.51 -12.04 -1.86
C CYS A 71 -18.81 -11.52 -2.47
N GLU A 72 -19.01 -10.22 -2.34
CA GLU A 72 -20.16 -9.52 -2.93
C GLU A 72 -19.75 -8.62 -4.10
N GLY A 73 -20.74 -8.21 -4.89
CA GLY A 73 -20.56 -7.29 -6.01
C GLY A 73 -19.64 -7.83 -7.08
N PRO A 74 -18.70 -7.01 -7.59
CA PRO A 74 -17.85 -7.39 -8.73
C PRO A 74 -16.84 -8.51 -8.40
N PHE A 75 -16.67 -8.85 -7.12
CA PHE A 75 -15.74 -9.89 -6.67
C PHE A 75 -16.39 -11.25 -6.45
N HIS A 76 -17.72 -11.32 -6.51
CA HIS A 76 -18.44 -12.59 -6.35
C HIS A 76 -18.03 -13.60 -7.44
N ASN A 77 -17.66 -14.79 -7.01
CA ASN A 77 -17.17 -15.86 -7.87
C ASN A 77 -15.96 -15.48 -8.76
N LYS A 78 -15.14 -14.54 -8.30
CA LYS A 78 -13.89 -14.14 -8.97
C LYS A 78 -12.67 -14.55 -8.17
N SER A 79 -11.56 -14.76 -8.86
CA SER A 79 -10.26 -14.85 -8.20
C SER A 79 -9.86 -13.47 -7.67
N LEU A 80 -9.37 -13.42 -6.44
CA LEU A 80 -8.86 -12.19 -5.85
C LEU A 80 -7.36 -11.99 -6.10
N ASN A 81 -6.65 -12.99 -6.62
CA ASN A 81 -5.23 -12.86 -6.93
C ASN A 81 -5.03 -11.81 -8.04
N GLY A 82 -4.14 -10.84 -7.79
CA GLY A 82 -3.87 -9.74 -8.68
C GLY A 82 -4.81 -8.53 -8.53
N VAL A 83 -5.86 -8.63 -7.72
CA VAL A 83 -6.80 -7.52 -7.52
C VAL A 83 -6.11 -6.38 -6.77
N VAL A 84 -6.16 -5.17 -7.31
CA VAL A 84 -5.69 -3.95 -6.65
C VAL A 84 -6.74 -3.49 -5.66
N ILE A 85 -6.41 -3.57 -4.37
CA ILE A 85 -7.34 -3.18 -3.29
C ILE A 85 -7.04 -1.81 -2.70
N VAL A 86 -5.78 -1.34 -2.73
CA VAL A 86 -5.41 0.00 -2.28
C VAL A 86 -5.00 0.84 -3.48
N ARG A 87 -5.46 2.11 -3.51
CA ARG A 87 -5.11 3.10 -4.55
C ARG A 87 -4.84 4.46 -3.92
N ASN A 88 -3.99 5.23 -4.60
CA ASN A 88 -3.75 6.66 -4.32
C ASN A 88 -3.28 6.98 -2.89
N LEU A 89 -2.74 6.00 -2.16
CA LEU A 89 -2.20 6.24 -0.83
C LEU A 89 -0.88 7.00 -0.94
N LYS A 90 -0.73 8.11 -0.19
CA LYS A 90 0.47 8.95 -0.24
C LYS A 90 1.07 9.13 1.14
N ASN A 91 2.40 9.16 1.19
CA ASN A 91 3.09 9.54 2.42
C ASN A 91 2.72 11.00 2.76
N SER A 92 2.19 11.21 3.95
CA SER A 92 1.78 12.53 4.47
C SER A 92 2.77 13.11 5.47
N GLY A 93 3.85 12.40 5.75
CA GLY A 93 4.93 12.80 6.65
C GLY A 93 5.40 11.66 7.53
N GLY A 94 6.70 11.33 7.50
CA GLY A 94 7.30 10.26 8.31
C GLY A 94 6.65 8.91 8.07
N VAL A 95 6.02 8.37 9.12
CA VAL A 95 5.37 7.05 9.12
C VAL A 95 3.90 7.09 8.71
N ASN A 96 3.37 8.26 8.41
CA ASN A 96 1.94 8.49 8.14
C ASN A 96 1.63 8.52 6.65
N TYR A 97 0.47 7.99 6.30
CA TYR A 97 -0.07 7.93 4.93
C TYR A 97 -1.53 8.35 4.92
N ASP A 98 -1.95 9.04 3.85
CA ASP A 98 -3.31 9.57 3.71
C ASP A 98 -3.73 9.64 2.23
N GLY A 99 -4.98 10.05 2.01
CA GLY A 99 -5.54 10.29 0.68
C GLY A 99 -5.81 9.04 -0.15
N GLY A 100 -5.64 7.86 0.43
CA GLY A 100 -5.88 6.59 -0.24
C GLY A 100 -7.34 6.16 -0.23
N SER A 101 -7.58 5.08 -0.96
CA SER A 101 -8.82 4.31 -0.90
C SER A 101 -8.51 2.83 -0.79
N ILE A 102 -9.42 2.08 -0.19
CA ILE A 102 -9.34 0.62 -0.09
C ILE A 102 -10.71 0.02 -0.44
N VAL A 103 -10.72 -0.98 -1.30
CA VAL A 103 -11.91 -1.78 -1.57
C VAL A 103 -11.88 -3.05 -0.71
N ASP A 104 -13.01 -3.35 -0.07
CA ASP A 104 -13.20 -4.62 0.62
C ASP A 104 -13.93 -5.60 -0.31
N PRO A 105 -13.27 -6.65 -0.81
CA PRO A 105 -13.90 -7.61 -1.71
C PRO A 105 -15.06 -8.36 -1.06
N LYS A 106 -15.09 -8.51 0.26
CA LYS A 106 -16.13 -9.21 0.99
C LYS A 106 -17.50 -8.55 0.78
N ASN A 107 -17.56 -7.21 0.81
CA ASN A 107 -18.79 -6.44 0.66
C ASN A 107 -18.85 -5.58 -0.62
N GLY A 108 -17.77 -5.55 -1.42
CA GLY A 108 -17.66 -4.77 -2.64
C GLY A 108 -17.57 -3.26 -2.44
N LYS A 109 -17.47 -2.76 -1.21
CA LYS A 109 -17.45 -1.33 -0.90
C LYS A 109 -16.04 -0.75 -0.92
N THR A 110 -15.93 0.51 -1.31
CA THR A 110 -14.70 1.31 -1.26
C THR A 110 -14.74 2.30 -0.10
N TYR A 111 -13.66 2.34 0.66
CA TYR A 111 -13.48 3.21 1.82
C TYR A 111 -12.34 4.19 1.56
N LYS A 112 -12.38 5.37 2.15
CA LYS A 112 -11.20 6.24 2.29
C LYS A 112 -10.21 5.56 3.21
N LEU A 113 -8.91 5.79 2.98
CA LEU A 113 -7.84 5.08 3.68
C LEU A 113 -6.79 6.04 4.21
N LYS A 114 -6.50 5.90 5.50
CA LYS A 114 -5.27 6.37 6.16
C LYS A 114 -4.48 5.17 6.65
N ALA A 115 -3.17 5.34 6.77
CA ALA A 115 -2.31 4.30 7.32
C ALA A 115 -1.15 4.90 8.11
N GLU A 116 -0.58 4.08 8.99
CA GLU A 116 0.59 4.42 9.81
C GLU A 116 1.49 3.21 9.95
N LEU A 117 2.78 3.37 9.62
CA LEU A 117 3.81 2.38 9.94
C LEU A 117 4.12 2.42 11.43
N THR A 118 4.03 1.28 12.10
CA THR A 118 4.30 1.13 13.52
C THR A 118 5.26 -0.01 13.78
N ASP A 119 5.69 -0.16 15.03
CA ASP A 119 6.56 -1.26 15.46
C ASP A 119 7.83 -1.37 14.60
N GLY A 120 8.53 -0.23 14.42
CA GLY A 120 9.75 -0.18 13.60
C GLY A 120 9.56 -0.59 12.14
N GLY A 121 8.36 -0.39 11.58
CA GLY A 121 8.02 -0.77 10.20
C GLY A 121 7.53 -2.20 10.04
N GLN A 122 7.32 -2.95 11.12
CA GLN A 122 6.86 -4.33 11.10
C GLN A 122 5.34 -4.47 11.05
N LYS A 123 4.62 -3.41 11.40
CA LYS A 123 3.16 -3.35 11.37
C LYS A 123 2.69 -2.14 10.58
N LEU A 124 1.58 -2.29 9.88
CA LEU A 124 0.87 -1.22 9.18
C LEU A 124 -0.54 -1.14 9.76
N LYS A 125 -0.81 -0.06 10.48
CA LYS A 125 -2.16 0.24 10.96
C LYS A 125 -2.92 0.97 9.86
N LEU A 126 -4.05 0.44 9.46
CA LEU A 126 -4.93 1.02 8.45
C LEU A 126 -6.23 1.47 9.10
N ARG A 127 -6.75 2.60 8.64
CA ARG A 127 -8.07 3.08 8.98
C ARG A 127 -8.88 3.33 7.72
N GLY A 128 -9.89 2.49 7.50
CA GLY A 128 -10.88 2.65 6.45
C GLY A 128 -12.11 3.38 6.98
N TYR A 129 -12.62 4.37 6.25
CA TYR A 129 -13.78 5.15 6.68
C TYR A 129 -14.59 5.69 5.50
N ILE A 130 -15.86 5.99 5.78
CA ILE A 130 -16.77 6.73 4.87
C ILE A 130 -17.12 8.03 5.58
N GLY A 131 -17.03 9.17 4.88
CA GLY A 131 -17.27 10.49 5.46
C GLY A 131 -16.08 10.95 6.32
N VAL A 132 -16.18 10.86 7.64
CA VAL A 132 -15.15 11.33 8.59
C VAL A 132 -14.35 10.16 9.18
N ALA A 133 -13.05 10.36 9.36
CA ALA A 133 -12.14 9.32 9.87
C ALA A 133 -12.50 8.82 11.29
N ALA A 134 -13.14 9.65 12.10
CA ALA A 134 -13.59 9.29 13.45
C ALA A 134 -14.58 8.12 13.48
N LEU A 135 -15.33 7.90 12.38
CA LEU A 135 -16.31 6.81 12.25
C LEU A 135 -15.74 5.58 11.50
N GLY A 136 -14.44 5.50 11.36
CA GLY A 136 -13.78 4.44 10.63
C GLY A 136 -13.55 3.18 11.45
N ARG A 137 -12.99 2.17 10.76
CA ARG A 137 -12.57 0.88 11.31
C ARG A 137 -11.08 0.68 11.10
N ASN A 138 -10.40 0.15 12.11
CA ASN A 138 -8.97 -0.12 12.06
C ASN A 138 -8.70 -1.58 11.70
N GLN A 139 -7.63 -1.78 10.92
CA GLN A 139 -6.97 -3.06 10.73
C GLN A 139 -5.47 -2.90 10.97
N THR A 140 -4.82 -3.99 11.40
CA THR A 140 -3.36 -4.03 11.48
C THR A 140 -2.87 -5.16 10.59
N TRP A 141 -2.04 -4.80 9.61
CA TRP A 141 -1.35 -5.78 8.76
C TRP A 141 0.06 -6.02 9.29
N VAL A 142 0.54 -7.23 9.10
CA VAL A 142 1.87 -7.65 9.59
C VAL A 142 2.80 -7.81 8.38
N ARG A 143 4.01 -7.26 8.47
CA ARG A 143 5.01 -7.37 7.40
C ARG A 143 5.42 -8.83 7.20
N SER A 144 5.52 -9.25 5.93
CA SER A 144 5.89 -10.62 5.53
C SER A 144 7.27 -10.72 4.89
N ASN A 145 7.94 -9.58 4.63
CA ASN A 145 9.29 -9.53 4.07
C ASN A 145 10.21 -8.54 4.76
#